data_00aa3a566cb90301ffe64a215f1fcbf5
#
_entry.id   00aa3a566cb90301ffe64a215f1fcbf5
#
_cell.length_a   1.000
_cell.length_b   1.000
_cell.length_c   1.000
_cell.angle_alpha   90.00
_cell.angle_beta   90.00
_cell.angle_gamma   90.00
#
_symmetry.space_group_name_H-M   'P 1'
#
loop_
_entity.id
_entity.type
_entity.pdbx_description
1 polymer ?
#
loop_
_entity_poly.entity_id
_entity_poly.type
_entity_poly.pdbx_seq_one_letter_code
_entity_poly.pdbx_strand_id
1 'polypeptide(L)'
;MNILIINGHTREDSFCTAMAEAYSNGANEAGHQLKTLNLRDLELDKYLCYGHEKRYVPEGDVLKAQELITWSNHMIFVYPTWWAGLPAILKLFFEMVFSPGFAFKYHDRQGKIVGWDKLLTGKSARIISTMDAPPWYYKWIIGDPGGKIMRKGILGFSGVKPIKSNYFGSVKLSTEKQRRDWLKLVHNIGKTEN
;
A
#
# COMPACT_ATOMS: atom_id res chain seq x y z
N MET A 1 3.63 7.22 -16.84
CA MET A 1 3.31 7.83 -15.53
C MET A 1 4.35 7.48 -14.48
N ASN A 2 4.36 8.18 -13.35
CA ASN A 2 5.23 7.91 -12.22
C ASN A 2 4.56 6.89 -11.29
N ILE A 3 5.20 5.73 -11.09
CA ILE A 3 4.66 4.65 -10.25
C ILE A 3 5.57 4.43 -9.05
N LEU A 4 5.01 4.47 -7.85
CA LEU A 4 5.67 4.11 -6.61
C LEU A 4 5.23 2.72 -6.16
N ILE A 5 6.17 1.78 -6.07
CA ILE A 5 5.95 0.42 -5.59
C ILE A 5 6.35 0.37 -4.12
N ILE A 6 5.41 0.00 -3.25
CA ILE A 6 5.59 -0.10 -1.80
C ILE A 6 5.50 -1.57 -1.42
N ASN A 7 6.65 -2.17 -1.07
CA ASN A 7 6.72 -3.56 -0.62
C ASN A 7 6.62 -3.61 0.90
N GLY A 8 5.50 -4.11 1.39
CA GLY A 8 5.16 -4.23 2.81
C GLY A 8 5.56 -5.56 3.46
N HIS A 9 6.45 -6.35 2.85
CA HIS A 9 6.96 -7.57 3.46
C HIS A 9 8.26 -7.31 4.22
N THR A 10 8.42 -7.95 5.39
CA THR A 10 9.61 -7.80 6.24
C THR A 10 10.84 -8.57 5.75
N ARG A 11 10.65 -9.59 4.90
CA ARG A 11 11.73 -10.39 4.32
C ARG A 11 12.02 -9.98 2.88
N GLU A 12 13.29 -10.04 2.49
CA GLU A 12 13.74 -9.76 1.15
C GLU A 12 13.33 -10.86 0.15
N ASP A 13 13.60 -12.11 0.48
CA ASP A 13 13.33 -13.31 -0.33
C ASP A 13 11.86 -13.76 -0.26
N SER A 14 10.92 -12.82 -0.20
CA SER A 14 9.50 -13.13 -0.10
C SER A 14 8.82 -13.23 -1.46
N PHE A 15 7.70 -13.96 -1.52
CA PHE A 15 6.88 -13.99 -2.74
C PHE A 15 6.26 -12.62 -3.07
N CYS A 16 6.06 -11.76 -2.07
CA CYS A 16 5.68 -10.37 -2.28
C CYS A 16 6.78 -9.58 -3.02
N THR A 17 8.05 -9.80 -2.68
CA THR A 17 9.17 -9.20 -3.40
C THR A 17 9.19 -9.64 -4.86
N ALA A 18 9.07 -10.95 -5.13
CA ALA A 18 8.97 -11.46 -6.50
C ALA A 18 7.77 -10.88 -7.28
N MET A 19 6.63 -10.65 -6.62
CA MET A 19 5.48 -9.97 -7.24
C MET A 19 5.75 -8.50 -7.52
N ALA A 20 6.41 -7.78 -6.61
CA ALA A 20 6.79 -6.39 -6.82
C ALA A 20 7.75 -6.25 -8.00
N GLU A 21 8.72 -7.14 -8.12
CA GLU A 21 9.65 -7.23 -9.25
C GLU A 21 8.93 -7.57 -10.56
N ALA A 22 8.04 -8.53 -10.56
CA ALA A 22 7.26 -8.89 -11.74
C ALA A 22 6.40 -7.71 -12.23
N TYR A 23 5.76 -6.97 -11.31
CA TYR A 23 5.05 -5.73 -11.65
C TYR A 23 5.98 -4.67 -12.22
N SER A 24 7.15 -4.45 -11.57
CA SER A 24 8.16 -3.49 -12.03
C SER A 24 8.60 -3.76 -13.46
N ASN A 25 8.90 -5.02 -13.77
CA ASN A 25 9.36 -5.41 -15.11
C ASN A 25 8.28 -5.10 -16.17
N GLY A 26 7.02 -5.44 -15.90
CA GLY A 26 5.92 -5.13 -16.82
C GLY A 26 5.71 -3.63 -17.00
N ALA A 27 5.76 -2.86 -15.92
CA ALA A 27 5.59 -1.42 -15.97
C ALA A 27 6.78 -0.70 -16.66
N ASN A 28 8.00 -1.20 -16.49
CA ASN A 28 9.17 -0.71 -17.23
C ASN A 28 9.03 -0.97 -18.73
N GLU A 29 8.55 -2.15 -19.15
CA GLU A 29 8.27 -2.46 -20.56
C GLU A 29 7.24 -1.50 -21.17
N ALA A 30 6.30 -1.00 -20.37
CA ALA A 30 5.31 -0.01 -20.78
C ALA A 30 5.85 1.44 -20.75
N GLY A 31 7.12 1.67 -20.40
CA GLY A 31 7.73 2.99 -20.38
C GLY A 31 7.35 3.87 -19.17
N HIS A 32 6.88 3.28 -18.08
CA HIS A 32 6.61 4.02 -16.84
C HIS A 32 7.89 4.33 -16.08
N GLN A 33 7.90 5.43 -15.33
CA GLN A 33 8.96 5.76 -14.38
C GLN A 33 8.67 5.12 -13.04
N LEU A 34 9.60 4.33 -12.52
CA LEU A 34 9.40 3.54 -11.30
C LEU A 34 10.32 3.98 -10.17
N LYS A 35 9.79 3.98 -8.97
CA LYS A 35 10.56 4.01 -7.72
C LYS A 35 10.01 2.93 -6.79
N THR A 36 10.89 2.27 -6.05
CA THR A 36 10.51 1.22 -5.09
C THR A 36 10.86 1.64 -3.68
N LEU A 37 9.96 1.38 -2.76
CA LEU A 37 10.11 1.61 -1.34
C LEU A 37 9.84 0.29 -0.61
N ASN A 38 10.91 -0.34 -0.10
CA ASN A 38 10.77 -1.52 0.74
C ASN A 38 10.63 -1.06 2.19
N LEU A 39 9.53 -1.37 2.82
CA LEU A 39 9.27 -0.91 4.19
C LEU A 39 10.25 -1.48 5.21
N ARG A 40 10.84 -2.66 4.94
CA ARG A 40 11.87 -3.27 5.80
C ARG A 40 13.15 -2.44 5.91
N ASP A 41 13.43 -1.59 4.92
CA ASP A 41 14.64 -0.79 4.83
C ASP A 41 14.47 0.60 5.49
N LEU A 42 13.26 0.90 5.99
CA LEU A 42 12.94 2.19 6.61
C LEU A 42 13.15 2.15 8.13
N GLU A 43 13.73 3.20 8.65
CA GLU A 43 13.82 3.46 10.09
C GLU A 43 12.51 4.10 10.60
N LEU A 44 11.52 3.24 10.89
CA LEU A 44 10.20 3.63 11.41
C LEU A 44 10.09 3.28 12.91
N ASP A 45 11.11 3.57 13.68
CA ASP A 45 11.24 3.17 15.08
C ASP A 45 10.50 4.07 16.08
N LYS A 46 10.07 5.24 15.64
CA LYS A 46 9.35 6.21 16.49
C LYS A 46 7.84 6.02 16.33
N TYR A 47 7.23 5.35 17.29
CA TYR A 47 5.77 5.33 17.41
C TYR A 47 5.24 6.75 17.59
N LEU A 48 3.94 6.95 17.31
CA LEU A 48 3.21 8.11 17.79
C LEU A 48 3.05 8.01 19.32
N CYS A 49 4.14 8.19 20.06
CA CYS A 49 4.19 8.01 21.52
C CYS A 49 3.17 8.88 22.27
N TYR A 50 2.73 9.97 21.66
CA TYR A 50 1.74 10.91 22.18
C TYR A 50 0.45 10.90 21.36
N GLY A 51 0.24 9.89 20.55
CA GLY A 51 -0.86 9.84 19.58
C GLY A 51 -0.80 11.07 18.66
N HIS A 52 -1.95 11.75 18.50
CA HIS A 52 -2.05 12.99 17.71
C HIS A 52 -2.08 14.26 18.59
N GLU A 53 -1.82 14.16 19.89
CA GLU A 53 -1.82 15.31 20.80
C GLU A 53 -0.66 16.25 20.55
N LYS A 54 0.50 15.72 20.16
CA LYS A 54 1.65 16.54 19.77
C LYS A 54 1.83 16.49 18.25
N ARG A 55 2.08 17.68 17.68
CA ARG A 55 2.37 17.79 16.25
C ARG A 55 3.63 16.99 15.93
N TYR A 56 3.47 15.97 15.12
CA TYR A 56 4.58 15.22 14.54
C TYR A 56 5.15 15.99 13.35
N VAL A 57 6.46 16.22 13.36
CA VAL A 57 7.20 16.79 12.22
C VAL A 57 7.87 15.63 11.49
N PRO A 58 7.48 15.32 10.24
CA PRO A 58 8.13 14.28 9.46
C PRO A 58 9.62 14.58 9.25
N GLU A 59 10.46 13.59 9.51
CA GLU A 59 11.91 13.66 9.30
C GLU A 59 12.44 12.33 8.75
N GLY A 60 13.66 12.30 8.25
CA GLY A 60 14.32 11.08 7.80
C GLY A 60 13.53 10.31 6.73
N ASP A 61 13.34 9.02 6.96
CA ASP A 61 12.65 8.15 6.00
C ASP A 61 11.15 8.43 5.86
N VAL A 62 10.51 9.04 6.87
CA VAL A 62 9.11 9.47 6.75
C VAL A 62 8.97 10.60 5.74
N LEU A 63 9.83 11.62 5.81
CA LEU A 63 9.83 12.73 4.85
C LEU A 63 10.13 12.22 3.43
N LYS A 64 11.13 11.37 3.28
CA LYS A 64 11.49 10.73 2.01
C LYS A 64 10.32 9.90 1.42
N ALA A 65 9.59 9.17 2.26
CA ALA A 65 8.41 8.45 1.82
C ALA A 65 7.28 9.40 1.34
N GLN A 66 7.07 10.53 2.03
CA GLN A 66 6.12 11.56 1.61
C GLN A 66 6.51 12.20 0.27
N GLU A 67 7.79 12.46 0.04
CA GLU A 67 8.32 12.96 -1.24
C GLU A 67 8.07 11.96 -2.38
N LEU A 68 8.32 10.66 -2.14
CA LEU A 68 8.05 9.60 -3.11
C LEU A 68 6.56 9.47 -3.44
N ILE A 69 5.69 9.56 -2.43
CA ILE A 69 4.23 9.57 -2.63
C ILE A 69 3.82 10.81 -3.43
N THR A 70 4.37 11.97 -3.12
CA THR A 70 4.09 13.22 -3.83
C THR A 70 4.47 13.11 -5.31
N TRP A 71 5.65 12.58 -5.59
CA TRP A 71 6.15 12.34 -6.94
C TRP A 71 5.27 11.36 -7.75
N SER A 72 4.65 10.36 -7.11
CA SER A 72 3.90 9.32 -7.81
C SER A 72 2.54 9.80 -8.32
N ASN A 73 2.09 9.24 -9.44
CA ASN A 73 0.70 9.31 -9.92
C ASN A 73 -0.08 8.07 -9.49
N HIS A 74 0.61 6.93 -9.40
CA HIS A 74 0.05 5.63 -9.06
C HIS A 74 0.89 4.92 -7.99
N MET A 75 0.24 4.29 -7.04
CA MET A 75 0.89 3.57 -5.94
C MET A 75 0.52 2.09 -5.97
N ILE A 76 1.52 1.23 -5.90
CA ILE A 76 1.35 -0.23 -5.79
C ILE A 76 1.73 -0.66 -4.39
N PHE A 77 0.79 -1.27 -3.69
CA PHE A 77 1.03 -1.85 -2.36
C PHE A 77 1.09 -3.37 -2.48
N VAL A 78 2.26 -3.95 -2.27
CA VAL A 78 2.48 -5.40 -2.30
C VAL A 78 2.78 -5.89 -0.89
N TYR A 79 1.90 -6.72 -0.31
CA TYR A 79 2.04 -7.16 1.08
C TYR A 79 1.34 -8.49 1.38
N PRO A 80 1.75 -9.23 2.41
CA PRO A 80 1.03 -10.42 2.87
C PRO A 80 -0.15 -10.02 3.74
N THR A 81 -1.26 -10.71 3.62
CA THR A 81 -2.38 -10.60 4.57
C THR A 81 -2.02 -11.43 5.82
N TRP A 82 -1.75 -10.77 6.93
CA TRP A 82 -1.52 -11.38 8.22
C TRP A 82 -2.67 -11.04 9.18
N TRP A 83 -3.19 -12.04 9.89
CA TRP A 83 -4.33 -11.87 10.81
C TRP A 83 -5.53 -11.16 10.14
N ALA A 84 -5.82 -11.56 8.91
CA ALA A 84 -6.84 -10.98 8.03
C ALA A 84 -6.67 -9.47 7.74
N GLY A 85 -5.53 -8.87 8.10
CA GLY A 85 -5.26 -7.45 7.98
C GLY A 85 -3.91 -7.14 7.32
N LEU A 86 -3.43 -5.95 7.60
CA LEU A 86 -2.14 -5.46 7.14
C LEU A 86 -1.02 -5.98 8.04
N PRO A 87 0.20 -6.26 7.52
CA PRO A 87 1.37 -6.45 8.36
C PRO A 87 1.61 -5.23 9.25
N ALA A 88 2.14 -5.45 10.46
CA ALA A 88 2.40 -4.36 11.42
C ALA A 88 3.26 -3.24 10.83
N ILE A 89 4.29 -3.60 10.06
CA ILE A 89 5.16 -2.62 9.39
C ILE A 89 4.41 -1.74 8.40
N LEU A 90 3.44 -2.29 7.65
CA LEU A 90 2.63 -1.51 6.72
C LEU A 90 1.63 -0.62 7.46
N LYS A 91 1.09 -1.09 8.59
CA LYS A 91 0.22 -0.26 9.42
C LYS A 91 1.00 0.90 10.05
N LEU A 92 2.20 0.63 10.58
CA LEU A 92 3.12 1.65 11.10
C LEU A 92 3.48 2.67 10.03
N PHE A 93 3.81 2.22 8.82
CA PHE A 93 4.06 3.11 7.68
C PHE A 93 2.91 4.08 7.45
N PHE A 94 1.67 3.62 7.44
CA PHE A 94 0.52 4.52 7.27
C PHE A 94 0.35 5.49 8.44
N GLU A 95 0.55 5.04 9.67
CA GLU A 95 0.44 5.90 10.85
C GLU A 95 1.46 7.03 10.87
N MET A 96 2.69 6.75 10.40
CA MET A 96 3.77 7.73 10.39
C MET A 96 3.71 8.64 9.15
N VAL A 97 3.46 8.07 7.97
CA VAL A 97 3.59 8.78 6.68
C VAL A 97 2.30 9.50 6.30
N PHE A 98 1.12 8.90 6.52
CA PHE A 98 -0.18 9.49 6.16
C PHE A 98 -0.70 10.44 7.24
N SER A 99 0.17 11.33 7.68
CA SER A 99 -0.10 12.28 8.77
C SER A 99 -1.03 13.42 8.38
N PRO A 100 -1.68 14.09 9.37
CA PRO A 100 -2.41 15.33 9.13
C PRO A 100 -1.51 16.41 8.49
N GLY A 101 -2.03 17.10 7.48
CA GLY A 101 -1.30 18.10 6.69
C GLY A 101 -0.58 17.52 5.47
N PHE A 102 -0.40 16.20 5.39
CA PHE A 102 0.12 15.51 4.20
C PHE A 102 -0.97 14.70 3.47
N ALA A 103 -1.64 13.79 4.13
CA ALA A 103 -2.65 12.94 3.50
C ALA A 103 -4.07 13.49 3.61
N PHE A 104 -4.35 14.23 4.68
CA PHE A 104 -5.64 14.84 4.97
C PHE A 104 -5.49 16.06 5.87
N LYS A 105 -6.54 16.89 5.95
CA LYS A 105 -6.61 18.03 6.87
C LYS A 105 -8.02 18.17 7.40
N TYR A 106 -8.19 18.11 8.72
CA TYR A 106 -9.51 18.31 9.35
C TYR A 106 -9.94 19.76 9.32
N HIS A 107 -11.26 19.98 9.16
CA HIS A 107 -11.90 21.27 9.35
C HIS A 107 -12.48 21.31 10.75
N ASP A 108 -11.94 22.19 11.58
CA ASP A 108 -12.43 22.46 12.94
C ASP A 108 -13.32 23.71 12.92
N ARG A 109 -14.50 23.61 13.54
CA ARG A 109 -15.37 24.74 13.89
C ARG A 109 -15.71 24.64 15.37
N GLN A 110 -15.16 25.54 16.18
CA GLN A 110 -15.43 25.64 17.61
C GLN A 110 -15.19 24.30 18.37
N GLY A 111 -14.07 23.63 18.09
CA GLY A 111 -13.72 22.35 18.70
C GLY A 111 -14.49 21.15 18.16
N LYS A 112 -15.25 21.30 17.06
CA LYS A 112 -15.95 20.20 16.38
C LYS A 112 -15.41 19.96 14.99
N ILE A 113 -15.05 18.71 14.67
CA ILE A 113 -14.66 18.31 13.32
C ILE A 113 -15.92 18.26 12.46
N VAL A 114 -16.00 19.11 11.44
CA VAL A 114 -17.13 19.21 10.51
C VAL A 114 -16.85 18.62 9.12
N GLY A 115 -15.63 18.11 8.90
CA GLY A 115 -15.20 17.52 7.66
C GLY A 115 -13.67 17.48 7.54
N TRP A 116 -13.18 17.07 6.37
CA TRP A 116 -11.73 17.09 6.10
C TRP A 116 -11.45 17.25 4.61
N ASP A 117 -10.30 17.85 4.32
CA ASP A 117 -9.73 17.85 2.97
C ASP A 117 -8.96 16.56 2.71
N LYS A 118 -9.08 16.05 1.49
CA LYS A 118 -8.35 14.90 0.98
C LYS A 118 -7.17 15.40 0.16
N LEU A 119 -5.96 15.23 0.67
CA LEU A 119 -4.78 15.88 0.09
C LEU A 119 -4.05 15.02 -0.96
N LEU A 120 -4.40 13.74 -1.11
CA LEU A 120 -3.83 12.83 -2.11
C LEU A 120 -4.76 12.59 -3.31
N THR A 121 -5.57 13.59 -3.66
CA THR A 121 -6.42 13.56 -4.86
C THR A 121 -5.60 13.54 -6.14
N GLY A 122 -6.17 12.98 -7.22
CA GLY A 122 -5.46 12.84 -8.50
C GLY A 122 -4.50 11.65 -8.57
N LYS A 123 -4.36 10.88 -7.48
CA LYS A 123 -3.58 9.65 -7.43
C LYS A 123 -4.48 8.43 -7.47
N SER A 124 -3.99 7.35 -8.07
CA SER A 124 -4.63 6.03 -8.07
C SER A 124 -3.77 5.01 -7.34
N ALA A 125 -4.34 3.84 -7.03
CA ALA A 125 -3.58 2.78 -6.39
C ALA A 125 -4.03 1.37 -6.79
N ARG A 126 -3.11 0.42 -6.62
CA ARG A 126 -3.41 -1.02 -6.70
C ARG A 126 -2.85 -1.74 -5.49
N ILE A 127 -3.64 -2.68 -5.00
CA ILE A 127 -3.28 -3.58 -3.91
C ILE A 127 -3.02 -4.96 -4.50
N ILE A 128 -1.86 -5.52 -4.23
CA ILE A 128 -1.47 -6.89 -4.53
C ILE A 128 -1.21 -7.57 -3.19
N SER A 129 -2.11 -8.45 -2.77
CA SER A 129 -1.97 -9.09 -1.47
C SER A 129 -1.93 -10.61 -1.59
N THR A 130 -0.97 -11.20 -0.87
CA THR A 130 -0.81 -12.65 -0.75
C THR A 130 -1.39 -13.15 0.57
N MET A 131 -1.92 -14.37 0.60
CA MET A 131 -2.50 -14.96 1.81
C MET A 131 -2.48 -16.49 1.73
N ASP A 132 -2.59 -17.15 2.88
CA ASP A 132 -2.74 -18.62 2.92
C ASP A 132 -4.21 -19.06 2.81
N ALA A 133 -5.15 -18.20 3.18
CA ALA A 133 -6.56 -18.46 2.99
C ALA A 133 -6.97 -18.39 1.50
N PRO A 134 -7.95 -19.15 1.05
CA PRO A 134 -8.53 -18.97 -0.29
C PRO A 134 -9.13 -17.57 -0.44
N PRO A 135 -8.95 -16.87 -1.59
CA PRO A 135 -9.44 -15.50 -1.75
C PRO A 135 -10.96 -15.34 -1.60
N TRP A 136 -11.73 -16.35 -2.01
CA TRP A 136 -13.18 -16.34 -1.86
C TRP A 136 -13.59 -16.37 -0.38
N TYR A 137 -12.91 -17.20 0.47
CA TYR A 137 -13.15 -17.27 1.91
C TYR A 137 -12.81 -15.93 2.58
N TYR A 138 -11.66 -15.36 2.26
CA TYR A 138 -11.26 -14.06 2.76
C TYR A 138 -12.26 -12.96 2.40
N LYS A 139 -12.74 -12.94 1.14
CA LYS A 139 -13.67 -11.91 0.67
C LYS A 139 -15.08 -12.06 1.23
N TRP A 140 -15.63 -13.27 1.19
CA TRP A 140 -17.06 -13.47 1.46
C TRP A 140 -17.36 -13.91 2.88
N ILE A 141 -16.48 -14.69 3.51
CA ILE A 141 -16.69 -15.17 4.89
C ILE A 141 -16.04 -14.24 5.91
N ILE A 142 -14.75 -13.91 5.74
CA ILE A 142 -14.03 -12.98 6.63
C ILE A 142 -14.46 -11.52 6.36
N GLY A 143 -14.93 -11.20 5.16
CA GLY A 143 -15.47 -9.88 4.82
C GLY A 143 -14.43 -8.87 4.37
N ASP A 144 -13.24 -9.30 3.93
CA ASP A 144 -12.17 -8.45 3.36
C ASP A 144 -11.76 -7.26 4.29
N PRO A 145 -11.45 -7.49 5.57
CA PRO A 145 -11.20 -6.38 6.50
C PRO A 145 -9.95 -5.58 6.12
N GLY A 146 -8.84 -6.24 5.79
CA GLY A 146 -7.61 -5.56 5.36
C GLY A 146 -7.80 -4.74 4.09
N GLY A 147 -8.50 -5.30 3.10
CA GLY A 147 -8.83 -4.57 1.87
C GLY A 147 -9.78 -3.39 2.11
N LYS A 148 -10.75 -3.52 3.01
CA LYS A 148 -11.64 -2.41 3.40
C LYS A 148 -10.87 -1.29 4.11
N ILE A 149 -9.97 -1.64 5.03
CA ILE A 149 -9.08 -0.67 5.70
C ILE A 149 -8.26 0.10 4.66
N MET A 150 -7.61 -0.60 3.74
CA MET A 150 -6.82 0.03 2.69
C MET A 150 -7.66 0.94 1.79
N ARG A 151 -8.74 0.39 1.20
CA ARG A 151 -9.53 1.13 0.20
C ARG A 151 -10.35 2.26 0.78
N LYS A 152 -10.97 2.06 1.95
CA LYS A 152 -11.90 3.05 2.54
C LYS A 152 -11.25 3.86 3.65
N GLY A 153 -10.60 3.17 4.60
CA GLY A 153 -10.08 3.79 5.82
C GLY A 153 -8.80 4.61 5.61
N ILE A 154 -7.96 4.24 4.66
CA ILE A 154 -6.66 4.89 4.44
C ILE A 154 -6.63 5.62 3.10
N LEU A 155 -6.52 4.89 2.00
CA LEU A 155 -6.33 5.49 0.67
C LEU A 155 -7.52 6.34 0.22
N GLY A 156 -8.73 5.80 0.34
CA GLY A 156 -9.96 6.54 -0.03
C GLY A 156 -10.26 7.70 0.91
N PHE A 157 -9.92 7.58 2.20
CA PHE A 157 -10.01 8.68 3.16
C PHE A 157 -9.09 9.85 2.75
N SER A 158 -7.90 9.53 2.23
CA SER A 158 -6.91 10.51 1.76
C SER A 158 -7.16 11.04 0.34
N GLY A 159 -8.16 10.48 -0.39
CA GLY A 159 -8.54 10.96 -1.74
C GLY A 159 -7.98 10.15 -2.90
N VAL A 160 -7.24 9.09 -2.64
CA VAL A 160 -6.72 8.19 -3.68
C VAL A 160 -7.86 7.43 -4.33
N LYS A 161 -7.99 7.50 -5.66
CA LYS A 161 -8.97 6.78 -6.47
C LYS A 161 -8.61 6.83 -7.97
N PRO A 162 -8.87 5.77 -8.77
CA PRO A 162 -9.44 4.48 -8.36
C PRO A 162 -8.45 3.62 -7.56
N ILE A 163 -8.98 2.64 -6.81
CA ILE A 163 -8.17 1.65 -6.08
C ILE A 163 -8.58 0.25 -6.54
N LYS A 164 -7.67 -0.43 -7.22
CA LYS A 164 -7.84 -1.81 -7.69
C LYS A 164 -7.23 -2.78 -6.68
N SER A 165 -7.70 -4.05 -6.64
CA SER A 165 -7.17 -5.06 -5.72
C SER A 165 -7.07 -6.44 -6.37
N ASN A 166 -5.92 -7.09 -6.21
CA ASN A 166 -5.63 -8.45 -6.62
C ASN A 166 -5.21 -9.27 -5.39
N TYR A 167 -5.87 -10.40 -5.17
CA TYR A 167 -5.61 -11.29 -4.04
C TYR A 167 -5.13 -12.63 -4.55
N PHE A 168 -3.99 -13.09 -4.02
CA PHE A 168 -3.35 -14.36 -4.33
C PHE A 168 -3.37 -15.23 -3.06
N GLY A 169 -4.23 -16.23 -3.05
CA GLY A 169 -4.46 -17.07 -1.87
C GLY A 169 -3.90 -18.47 -1.98
N SER A 170 -3.93 -19.21 -0.86
CA SER A 170 -3.37 -20.56 -0.74
C SER A 170 -1.88 -20.62 -1.12
N VAL A 171 -1.12 -19.55 -0.84
CA VAL A 171 0.27 -19.40 -1.29
C VAL A 171 1.16 -20.52 -0.75
N LYS A 172 0.96 -20.91 0.52
CA LYS A 172 1.74 -21.98 1.14
C LYS A 172 1.58 -23.33 0.43
N LEU A 173 0.39 -23.58 -0.10
CA LEU A 173 0.03 -24.83 -0.81
C LEU A 173 0.17 -24.72 -2.33
N SER A 174 0.58 -23.57 -2.84
CA SER A 174 0.68 -23.35 -4.28
C SER A 174 1.85 -24.12 -4.91
N THR A 175 1.62 -24.64 -6.11
CA THR A 175 2.67 -25.25 -6.93
C THR A 175 3.57 -24.18 -7.55
N GLU A 176 4.77 -24.57 -7.97
CA GLU A 176 5.67 -23.67 -8.72
C GLU A 176 5.04 -23.15 -10.02
N LYS A 177 4.23 -23.99 -10.70
CA LYS A 177 3.51 -23.57 -11.89
C LYS A 177 2.53 -22.45 -11.56
N GLN A 178 1.72 -22.60 -10.51
CA GLN A 178 0.78 -21.55 -10.07
C GLN A 178 1.51 -20.25 -9.72
N ARG A 179 2.63 -20.31 -9.01
CA ARG A 179 3.44 -19.13 -8.67
C ARG A 179 3.97 -18.43 -9.92
N ARG A 180 4.48 -19.19 -10.91
CA ARG A 180 4.91 -18.64 -12.19
C ARG A 180 3.76 -17.98 -12.95
N ASP A 181 2.58 -18.60 -12.96
CA ASP A 181 1.41 -18.05 -13.64
C ASP A 181 0.93 -16.75 -12.95
N TRP A 182 0.99 -16.68 -11.63
CA TRP A 182 0.70 -15.45 -10.89
C TRP A 182 1.72 -14.34 -11.16
N LEU A 183 3.01 -14.65 -11.23
CA LEU A 183 4.03 -13.66 -11.58
C LEU A 183 3.83 -13.14 -13.00
N LYS A 184 3.50 -14.00 -13.98
CA LYS A 184 3.13 -13.55 -15.33
C LYS A 184 1.89 -12.65 -15.33
N LEU A 185 0.88 -12.98 -14.54
CA LEU A 185 -0.31 -12.14 -14.40
C LEU A 185 0.05 -10.77 -13.83
N VAL A 186 0.86 -10.71 -12.78
CA VAL A 186 1.28 -9.46 -12.15
C VAL A 186 2.16 -8.63 -13.09
N HIS A 187 3.05 -9.26 -13.84
CA HIS A 187 3.82 -8.60 -14.90
C HIS A 187 2.88 -7.95 -15.95
N ASN A 188 1.90 -8.70 -16.45
CA ASN A 188 0.94 -8.17 -17.42
C ASN A 188 0.10 -7.03 -16.85
N ILE A 189 -0.25 -7.09 -15.56
CA ILE A 189 -0.93 -5.98 -14.87
C ILE A 189 -0.04 -4.72 -14.91
N GLY A 190 1.26 -4.83 -14.58
CA GLY A 190 2.19 -3.71 -14.66
C GLY A 190 2.30 -3.14 -16.07
N LYS A 191 2.33 -4.00 -17.08
CA LYS A 191 2.43 -3.61 -18.50
C LYS A 191 1.17 -2.89 -19.02
N THR A 192 0.00 -3.18 -18.44
CA THR A 192 -1.31 -2.63 -18.88
C THR A 192 -1.89 -1.59 -17.90
N GLU A 193 -1.12 -1.17 -16.89
CA GLU A 193 -1.58 -0.15 -15.94
C GLU A 193 -1.65 1.23 -16.63
N ASN A 194 -2.82 1.89 -16.51
CA ASN A 194 -3.13 3.20 -17.11
C ASN A 194 -3.59 4.20 -16.05
#